data_7c7db9b21f73cab0c74871d42bd27741
#
_entry.id   7c7db9b21f73cab0c74871d42bd27741
#
_cell.length_a   1.000
_cell.length_b   1.000
_cell.length_c   1.000
_cell.angle_alpha   90.00
_cell.angle_beta   90.00
_cell.angle_gamma   90.00
#
_symmetry.space_group_name_H-M   'P 1'
#
loop_
_entity.id
_entity.type
_entity.pdbx_description
1 polymer ?
#
loop_
_entity_poly.entity_id
_entity_poly.type
_entity_poly.pdbx_seq_one_letter_code
_entity_poly.pdbx_strand_id
1 'polypeptide(L)'
;ELGISTSVTDSWEFHHIGRMEYACRWDDDWIEREIDYIMVVFADVEVEPNSNEISEVRWVNGEEIQSMMEGRDGWSDQVIAPWFKLIWENYAIPNESVPELMASKKRDDIIFCGEVSMSGNSVIPGQALLEALTEHRDIVESEILESISKMSQKTLFRAMTHLFMGGGKRLRAILPRLVGEAIGGANNGHYTLGASIEIIHNFTLIHDDIIDQDPIRRGLDAVHVAFDDATAINAGDAMLAVGFEILAESRDIPQEYLGQLITSIGEMVRKVAAGQQEDIEFETRKEVSEDEYIRMIAGKTSAMFETCARTGAILSKADSDTVKNMAEWGLNLGLCFQLMDDLIDITGDTETLGKPAGSDILQGKMTLIAIHALKSEAELYNFKKLFGEGEGSDEDLANAVRELEESGSVDYARERALHHHSIAHSCLD
;
A
#
# COMPACT_ATOMS: atom_id res chain seq x y z
N GLU A 1 5.91 -34.99 -8.70
CA GLU A 1 4.58 -35.00 -9.36
C GLU A 1 4.68 -35.36 -10.84
N LEU A 2 5.51 -34.72 -11.65
CA LEU A 2 5.73 -35.06 -13.06
C LEU A 2 6.61 -36.31 -13.28
N GLY A 3 7.15 -36.93 -12.23
CA GLY A 3 7.98 -38.11 -12.28
C GLY A 3 9.38 -37.91 -12.91
N ILE A 4 9.83 -36.66 -13.00
CA ILE A 4 11.15 -36.31 -13.54
C ILE A 4 12.22 -36.61 -12.48
N SER A 5 13.22 -37.39 -12.82
CA SER A 5 14.31 -37.74 -11.91
C SER A 5 15.10 -36.50 -11.46
N THR A 6 15.42 -36.43 -10.17
CA THR A 6 16.27 -35.36 -9.61
C THR A 6 17.61 -35.25 -10.30
N SER A 7 18.18 -36.36 -10.73
CA SER A 7 19.43 -36.34 -11.51
C SER A 7 19.33 -35.65 -12.87
N VAL A 8 18.13 -35.53 -13.43
CA VAL A 8 17.84 -34.75 -14.64
C VAL A 8 17.64 -33.27 -14.28
N THR A 9 16.83 -32.99 -13.25
CA THR A 9 16.55 -31.61 -12.83
C THR A 9 17.77 -30.91 -12.25
N ASP A 10 18.69 -31.61 -11.62
CA ASP A 10 19.97 -31.08 -11.11
C ASP A 10 20.86 -30.47 -12.21
N SER A 11 20.64 -30.84 -13.47
CA SER A 11 21.36 -30.30 -14.62
C SER A 11 20.66 -29.09 -15.27
N TRP A 12 19.46 -28.74 -14.85
CA TRP A 12 18.67 -27.68 -15.46
C TRP A 12 19.14 -26.29 -15.03
N GLU A 13 19.13 -25.36 -15.95
CA GLU A 13 19.32 -23.95 -15.67
C GLU A 13 17.95 -23.30 -15.52
N PHE A 14 17.60 -22.95 -14.28
CA PHE A 14 16.37 -22.26 -13.97
C PHE A 14 16.55 -20.76 -14.13
N HIS A 15 15.71 -20.16 -14.95
CA HIS A 15 15.70 -18.72 -15.19
C HIS A 15 14.55 -18.08 -14.44
N HIS A 16 14.85 -17.32 -13.39
CA HIS A 16 13.87 -16.54 -12.67
C HIS A 16 13.41 -15.35 -13.54
N ILE A 17 12.12 -15.25 -13.83
CA ILE A 17 11.54 -14.23 -14.71
C ILE A 17 10.64 -13.25 -13.99
N GLY A 18 10.23 -13.53 -12.76
CA GLY A 18 9.43 -12.62 -11.95
C GLY A 18 8.84 -13.26 -10.71
N ARG A 19 8.16 -12.44 -9.93
CA ARG A 19 7.42 -12.84 -8.74
C ARG A 19 6.00 -12.29 -8.83
N MET A 20 5.01 -13.06 -8.42
CA MET A 20 3.65 -12.55 -8.29
C MET A 20 3.05 -12.95 -6.94
N GLU A 21 2.27 -12.06 -6.35
CA GLU A 21 1.45 -12.33 -5.18
C GLU A 21 -0.01 -12.37 -5.59
N TYR A 22 -0.72 -13.39 -5.15
CA TYR A 22 -2.16 -13.52 -5.36
C TYR A 22 -2.81 -14.24 -4.18
N ALA A 23 -4.14 -14.09 -4.08
CA ALA A 23 -4.96 -14.87 -3.19
C ALA A 23 -5.92 -15.74 -4.02
N CYS A 24 -5.91 -17.03 -3.82
CA CYS A 24 -6.84 -17.95 -4.50
C CYS A 24 -7.97 -18.36 -3.56
N ARG A 25 -9.20 -18.00 -3.92
CA ARG A 25 -10.39 -18.43 -3.20
C ARG A 25 -10.88 -19.78 -3.74
N TRP A 26 -10.84 -20.79 -2.89
CA TRP A 26 -11.33 -22.12 -3.21
C TRP A 26 -12.83 -22.26 -2.98
N ASP A 27 -13.32 -21.71 -1.85
CA ASP A 27 -14.72 -21.66 -1.47
C ASP A 27 -15.01 -20.46 -0.54
N ASP A 28 -16.19 -20.40 0.07
CA ASP A 28 -16.59 -19.27 0.93
C ASP A 28 -15.75 -19.16 2.22
N ASP A 29 -15.16 -20.27 2.67
CA ASP A 29 -14.43 -20.36 3.95
C ASP A 29 -12.91 -20.46 3.80
N TRP A 30 -12.40 -20.71 2.56
CA TRP A 30 -10.99 -20.98 2.32
C TRP A 30 -10.37 -20.07 1.25
N ILE A 31 -9.37 -19.30 1.66
CA ILE A 31 -8.53 -18.45 0.78
C ILE A 31 -7.07 -18.78 1.05
N GLU A 32 -6.35 -19.15 0.01
CA GLU A 32 -4.90 -19.34 0.01
C GLU A 32 -4.21 -18.11 -0.57
N ARG A 33 -3.16 -17.62 0.11
CA ARG A 33 -2.34 -16.51 -0.36
C ARG A 33 -0.94 -16.98 -0.59
N GLU A 34 -0.40 -16.70 -1.75
CA GLU A 34 0.92 -17.18 -2.16
C GLU A 34 1.73 -16.09 -2.87
N ILE A 35 3.05 -16.20 -2.73
CA ILE A 35 4.02 -15.49 -3.55
C ILE A 35 4.74 -16.52 -4.39
N ASP A 36 4.44 -16.51 -5.69
CA ASP A 36 5.04 -17.43 -6.63
C ASP A 36 6.26 -16.82 -7.31
N TYR A 37 7.36 -17.56 -7.26
CA TYR A 37 8.54 -17.28 -8.06
C TYR A 37 8.37 -17.93 -9.44
N ILE A 38 8.27 -17.11 -10.48
CA ILE A 38 8.05 -17.59 -11.83
C ILE A 38 9.39 -17.98 -12.45
N MET A 39 9.56 -19.27 -12.66
CA MET A 39 10.78 -19.84 -13.21
C MET A 39 10.52 -20.43 -14.59
N VAL A 40 11.47 -20.25 -15.51
CA VAL A 40 11.47 -20.87 -16.82
C VAL A 40 12.69 -21.76 -16.96
N VAL A 41 12.49 -22.93 -17.52
CA VAL A 41 13.55 -23.87 -17.87
C VAL A 41 13.34 -24.37 -19.29
N PHE A 42 14.43 -24.55 -20.03
CA PHE A 42 14.43 -25.16 -21.35
C PHE A 42 14.98 -26.56 -21.21
N ALA A 43 14.12 -27.56 -21.37
CA ALA A 43 14.51 -28.96 -21.26
C ALA A 43 13.71 -29.82 -22.25
N ASP A 44 14.37 -30.86 -22.77
CA ASP A 44 13.72 -31.90 -23.51
C ASP A 44 13.64 -33.13 -22.59
N VAL A 45 12.43 -33.44 -22.10
CA VAL A 45 12.23 -34.41 -21.03
C VAL A 45 11.11 -35.39 -21.34
N GLU A 46 11.27 -36.60 -20.85
CA GLU A 46 10.20 -37.59 -20.74
C GLU A 46 9.59 -37.45 -19.34
N VAL A 47 8.26 -37.44 -19.24
CA VAL A 47 7.52 -37.33 -17.99
C VAL A 47 6.77 -38.62 -17.69
N GLU A 48 6.82 -39.07 -16.44
CA GLU A 48 6.04 -40.19 -15.90
C GLU A 48 5.17 -39.69 -14.75
N PRO A 49 4.02 -39.00 -15.04
CA PRO A 49 3.24 -38.31 -14.02
C PRO A 49 2.66 -39.29 -13.00
N ASN A 50 2.59 -38.82 -11.75
CA ASN A 50 1.88 -39.51 -10.68
C ASN A 50 0.37 -39.53 -10.97
N SER A 51 -0.16 -40.69 -11.32
CA SER A 51 -1.58 -40.86 -11.72
C SER A 51 -2.59 -40.56 -10.62
N ASN A 52 -2.15 -40.42 -9.35
CA ASN A 52 -3.01 -40.01 -8.25
C ASN A 52 -3.24 -38.49 -8.20
N GLU A 53 -2.36 -37.73 -8.84
CA GLU A 53 -2.36 -36.28 -8.82
C GLU A 53 -2.58 -35.67 -10.22
N ILE A 54 -2.06 -36.33 -11.27
CA ILE A 54 -2.09 -35.84 -12.64
C ILE A 54 -2.77 -36.86 -13.53
N SER A 55 -3.93 -36.52 -14.08
CA SER A 55 -4.71 -37.40 -14.93
C SER A 55 -4.19 -37.48 -16.38
N GLU A 56 -3.61 -36.38 -16.89
CA GLU A 56 -3.10 -36.28 -18.26
C GLU A 56 -2.02 -35.20 -18.34
N VAL A 57 -1.01 -35.42 -19.18
CA VAL A 57 0.00 -34.42 -19.55
C VAL A 57 -0.08 -34.21 -21.07
N ARG A 58 -0.11 -32.92 -21.45
CA ARG A 58 -0.15 -32.52 -22.85
C ARG A 58 0.85 -31.43 -23.14
N TRP A 59 1.59 -31.60 -24.21
CA TRP A 59 2.48 -30.57 -24.75
C TRP A 59 1.69 -29.61 -25.61
N VAL A 60 1.80 -28.32 -25.34
CA VAL A 60 1.08 -27.24 -26.04
C VAL A 60 2.05 -26.14 -26.45
N ASN A 61 1.76 -25.49 -27.56
CA ASN A 61 2.50 -24.28 -27.98
C ASN A 61 1.78 -23.01 -27.55
N GLY A 62 2.40 -21.84 -27.77
CA GLY A 62 1.85 -20.56 -27.35
C GLY A 62 0.48 -20.21 -27.97
N GLU A 63 0.23 -20.62 -29.25
CA GLU A 63 -1.07 -20.38 -29.90
C GLU A 63 -2.16 -21.26 -29.30
N GLU A 64 -1.82 -22.50 -28.95
CA GLU A 64 -2.76 -23.40 -28.25
C GLU A 64 -3.08 -22.89 -26.84
N ILE A 65 -2.07 -22.39 -26.09
CA ILE A 65 -2.31 -21.77 -24.78
C ILE A 65 -3.22 -20.54 -24.93
N GLN A 66 -2.99 -19.69 -25.93
CA GLN A 66 -3.86 -18.54 -26.19
C GLN A 66 -5.30 -18.95 -26.51
N SER A 67 -5.47 -20.01 -27.31
CA SER A 67 -6.80 -20.58 -27.61
C SER A 67 -7.48 -21.17 -26.37
N MET A 68 -6.70 -21.80 -25.46
CA MET A 68 -7.18 -22.26 -24.15
C MET A 68 -7.69 -21.09 -23.31
N MET A 69 -6.89 -20.01 -23.19
CA MET A 69 -7.27 -18.83 -22.42
C MET A 69 -8.55 -18.17 -22.92
N GLU A 70 -8.79 -18.20 -24.22
CA GLU A 70 -9.96 -17.62 -24.86
C GLU A 70 -11.13 -18.59 -24.99
N GLY A 71 -11.00 -19.82 -24.53
CA GLY A 71 -12.04 -20.86 -24.63
C GLY A 71 -12.40 -21.22 -26.07
N ARG A 72 -11.46 -21.11 -27.03
CA ARG A 72 -11.64 -21.42 -28.44
C ARG A 72 -11.13 -22.82 -28.79
N ASP A 73 -11.43 -23.28 -29.99
CA ASP A 73 -10.85 -24.47 -30.62
C ASP A 73 -11.00 -25.77 -29.79
N GLY A 74 -12.14 -25.95 -29.12
CA GLY A 74 -12.46 -27.13 -28.32
C GLY A 74 -12.01 -27.06 -26.86
N TRP A 75 -11.56 -25.90 -26.40
CA TRP A 75 -11.13 -25.63 -25.01
C TRP A 75 -12.22 -25.02 -24.12
N SER A 76 -13.46 -24.87 -24.62
CA SER A 76 -14.56 -24.20 -23.90
C SER A 76 -14.92 -24.84 -22.56
N ASP A 77 -14.66 -26.14 -22.39
CA ASP A 77 -15.02 -26.91 -21.19
C ASP A 77 -13.83 -27.14 -20.24
N GLN A 78 -12.67 -26.56 -20.55
CA GLN A 78 -11.46 -26.70 -19.72
C GLN A 78 -11.43 -25.62 -18.65
N VAL A 79 -11.17 -26.04 -17.42
CA VAL A 79 -10.91 -25.13 -16.30
C VAL A 79 -9.42 -24.89 -16.21
N ILE A 80 -8.99 -23.65 -16.45
CA ILE A 80 -7.59 -23.25 -16.32
C ILE A 80 -7.39 -22.75 -14.90
N ALA A 81 -6.29 -23.22 -14.27
CA ALA A 81 -5.92 -22.76 -12.94
C ALA A 81 -5.77 -21.23 -12.94
N PRO A 82 -6.40 -20.51 -12.00
CA PRO A 82 -6.39 -19.06 -11.99
C PRO A 82 -4.97 -18.46 -11.96
N TRP A 83 -4.06 -19.03 -11.18
CA TRP A 83 -2.66 -18.58 -11.12
C TRP A 83 -1.92 -18.76 -12.45
N PHE A 84 -2.20 -19.83 -13.23
CA PHE A 84 -1.59 -20.01 -14.55
C PHE A 84 -2.06 -18.94 -15.53
N LYS A 85 -3.33 -18.52 -15.44
CA LYS A 85 -3.87 -17.40 -16.21
C LYS A 85 -3.15 -16.09 -15.88
N LEU A 86 -2.92 -15.83 -14.58
CA LEU A 86 -2.15 -14.67 -14.13
C LEU A 86 -0.71 -14.68 -14.66
N ILE A 87 -0.04 -15.84 -14.63
CA ILE A 87 1.31 -15.98 -15.19
C ILE A 87 1.29 -15.67 -16.69
N TRP A 88 0.34 -16.23 -17.42
CA TRP A 88 0.24 -16.03 -18.85
C TRP A 88 0.00 -14.56 -19.22
N GLU A 89 -0.93 -13.91 -18.57
CA GLU A 89 -1.29 -12.51 -18.81
C GLU A 89 -0.17 -11.53 -18.44
N ASN A 90 0.55 -11.78 -17.36
CA ASN A 90 1.56 -10.83 -16.85
C ASN A 90 2.96 -11.04 -17.41
N TYR A 91 3.31 -12.26 -17.81
CA TYR A 91 4.67 -12.60 -18.22
C TYR A 91 4.78 -13.09 -19.66
N ALA A 92 3.82 -13.85 -20.17
CA ALA A 92 3.92 -14.46 -21.49
C ALA A 92 3.34 -13.58 -22.61
N ILE A 93 2.13 -13.01 -22.43
CA ILE A 93 1.51 -12.16 -23.46
C ILE A 93 2.32 -10.91 -23.80
N PRO A 94 2.88 -10.17 -22.83
CA PRO A 94 3.66 -8.97 -23.12
C PRO A 94 4.99 -9.22 -23.85
N ASN A 95 5.41 -10.49 -23.97
CA ASN A 95 6.70 -10.86 -24.53
C ASN A 95 6.50 -11.83 -25.69
N GLU A 96 6.84 -11.41 -26.90
CA GLU A 96 6.69 -12.20 -28.12
C GLU A 96 7.65 -13.41 -28.19
N SER A 97 8.68 -13.44 -27.32
CA SER A 97 9.64 -14.53 -27.27
C SER A 97 10.24 -14.72 -25.87
N VAL A 98 10.68 -15.94 -25.57
CA VAL A 98 11.34 -16.26 -24.30
C VAL A 98 12.62 -15.44 -24.07
N PRO A 99 13.48 -15.15 -25.08
CA PRO A 99 14.61 -14.23 -24.89
C PRO A 99 14.20 -12.84 -24.46
N GLU A 100 13.07 -12.30 -24.93
CA GLU A 100 12.52 -11.01 -24.51
C GLU A 100 11.99 -11.07 -23.08
N LEU A 101 11.30 -12.16 -22.73
CA LEU A 101 10.87 -12.44 -21.37
C LEU A 101 12.06 -12.47 -20.39
N MET A 102 13.14 -13.14 -20.76
CA MET A 102 14.38 -13.20 -19.97
C MET A 102 15.12 -11.87 -19.89
N ALA A 103 15.02 -11.02 -20.90
CA ALA A 103 15.61 -9.68 -20.93
C ALA A 103 14.79 -8.62 -20.19
N SER A 104 13.55 -8.92 -19.86
CA SER A 104 12.65 -8.01 -19.14
C SER A 104 13.23 -7.65 -17.75
N LYS A 105 13.33 -6.37 -17.45
CA LYS A 105 13.81 -5.84 -16.16
C LYS A 105 12.78 -5.89 -15.03
N LYS A 106 11.57 -6.42 -15.27
CA LYS A 106 10.50 -6.53 -14.27
C LYS A 106 10.71 -7.62 -13.21
N ARG A 107 11.90 -8.22 -13.14
CA ARG A 107 12.20 -9.41 -12.33
C ARG A 107 12.24 -9.18 -10.84
N ASP A 108 12.58 -7.96 -10.43
CA ASP A 108 12.80 -7.62 -9.02
C ASP A 108 11.52 -7.11 -8.34
N ASP A 109 10.50 -6.79 -9.13
CA ASP A 109 9.22 -6.31 -8.62
C ASP A 109 8.25 -7.48 -8.38
N ILE A 110 7.48 -7.41 -7.29
CA ILE A 110 6.36 -8.31 -7.05
C ILE A 110 5.14 -7.75 -7.78
N ILE A 111 4.55 -8.53 -8.69
CA ILE A 111 3.28 -8.18 -9.32
C ILE A 111 2.15 -8.64 -8.42
N PHE A 112 1.39 -7.70 -7.88
CA PHE A 112 0.21 -7.97 -7.06
C PHE A 112 -0.99 -8.25 -7.96
N CYS A 113 -1.43 -9.50 -7.98
CA CYS A 113 -2.51 -9.97 -8.85
C CYS A 113 -3.89 -10.00 -8.17
N GLY A 114 -3.96 -9.68 -6.88
CA GLY A 114 -5.21 -9.66 -6.11
C GLY A 114 -5.78 -11.06 -5.82
N GLU A 115 -7.10 -11.13 -5.65
CA GLU A 115 -7.82 -12.37 -5.37
C GLU A 115 -8.36 -12.97 -6.67
N VAL A 116 -8.12 -14.27 -6.89
CA VAL A 116 -8.69 -15.07 -7.97
C VAL A 116 -9.58 -16.17 -7.38
N SER A 117 -10.52 -16.69 -8.16
CA SER A 117 -11.44 -17.74 -7.73
C SER A 117 -11.42 -18.93 -8.67
N MET A 118 -11.46 -20.13 -8.12
CA MET A 118 -11.62 -21.38 -8.89
C MET A 118 -12.97 -21.46 -9.65
N SER A 119 -13.96 -20.67 -9.27
CA SER A 119 -15.28 -20.66 -9.92
C SER A 119 -15.39 -19.82 -11.21
N GLY A 120 -14.29 -19.30 -11.73
CA GLY A 120 -14.22 -18.76 -13.10
C GLY A 120 -14.75 -17.34 -13.35
N ASN A 121 -15.20 -16.62 -12.32
CA ASN A 121 -15.50 -15.19 -12.42
C ASN A 121 -14.52 -14.39 -11.54
N SER A 122 -13.37 -14.02 -12.10
CA SER A 122 -12.40 -13.20 -11.40
C SER A 122 -12.88 -11.75 -11.35
N VAL A 123 -13.48 -11.34 -10.24
CA VAL A 123 -13.40 -9.95 -9.80
C VAL A 123 -12.20 -9.90 -8.87
N ILE A 124 -11.08 -9.37 -9.32
CA ILE A 124 -9.90 -9.17 -8.47
C ILE A 124 -10.20 -7.98 -7.54
N PRO A 125 -10.46 -8.19 -6.23
CA PRO A 125 -10.59 -7.08 -5.32
C PRO A 125 -9.29 -6.28 -5.34
N GLY A 126 -9.36 -5.00 -5.65
CA GLY A 126 -8.19 -4.13 -5.74
C GLY A 126 -7.64 -3.90 -7.15
N GLN A 127 -7.89 -4.77 -8.14
CA GLN A 127 -7.45 -4.50 -9.51
C GLN A 127 -8.11 -3.22 -10.06
N ALA A 128 -9.41 -3.06 -9.87
CA ALA A 128 -10.12 -1.84 -10.25
C ALA A 128 -9.54 -0.60 -9.55
N LEU A 129 -9.14 -0.72 -8.29
CA LEU A 129 -8.45 0.36 -7.58
C LEU A 129 -7.07 0.63 -8.17
N LEU A 130 -6.27 -0.40 -8.45
CA LEU A 130 -4.93 -0.24 -9.04
C LEU A 130 -5.01 0.36 -10.44
N GLU A 131 -5.98 -0.05 -11.26
CA GLU A 131 -6.25 0.52 -12.58
C GLU A 131 -6.64 1.99 -12.47
N ALA A 132 -7.58 2.33 -11.57
CA ALA A 132 -7.99 3.71 -11.31
C ALA A 132 -6.82 4.57 -10.78
N LEU A 133 -6.00 4.04 -9.87
CA LEU A 133 -4.80 4.75 -9.40
C LEU A 133 -3.81 4.99 -10.54
N THR A 134 -3.63 4.03 -11.43
CA THR A 134 -2.72 4.15 -12.59
C THR A 134 -3.23 5.19 -13.59
N GLU A 135 -4.54 5.20 -13.87
CA GLU A 135 -5.17 6.16 -14.78
C GLU A 135 -4.98 7.62 -14.32
N HIS A 136 -5.12 7.87 -13.02
CA HIS A 136 -5.11 9.23 -12.48
C HIS A 136 -3.72 9.71 -12.03
N ARG A 137 -2.77 8.80 -11.81
CA ARG A 137 -1.46 9.13 -11.22
C ARG A 137 -0.68 10.16 -12.03
N ASP A 138 -0.55 9.94 -13.34
CA ASP A 138 0.25 10.80 -14.21
C ASP A 138 -0.31 12.22 -14.26
N ILE A 139 -1.64 12.37 -14.20
CA ILE A 139 -2.32 13.66 -14.20
C ILE A 139 -2.02 14.41 -12.90
N VAL A 140 -2.16 13.73 -11.75
CA VAL A 140 -1.88 14.32 -10.44
C VAL A 140 -0.39 14.67 -10.29
N GLU A 141 0.53 13.81 -10.73
CA GLU A 141 1.97 14.08 -10.67
C GLU A 141 2.36 15.28 -11.53
N SER A 142 1.74 15.43 -12.72
CA SER A 142 1.94 16.62 -13.55
C SER A 142 1.47 17.88 -12.84
N GLU A 143 0.30 17.86 -12.22
CA GLU A 143 -0.27 18.99 -11.47
C GLU A 143 0.62 19.38 -10.28
N ILE A 144 1.14 18.39 -9.53
CA ILE A 144 2.07 18.59 -8.42
C ILE A 144 3.36 19.26 -8.91
N LEU A 145 4.00 18.72 -9.96
CA LEU A 145 5.27 19.23 -10.46
C LEU A 145 5.12 20.62 -11.06
N GLU A 146 4.03 20.90 -11.79
CA GLU A 146 3.73 22.23 -12.31
C GLU A 146 3.58 23.25 -11.16
N SER A 147 2.86 22.88 -10.13
CA SER A 147 2.64 23.75 -8.95
C SER A 147 3.95 24.07 -8.22
N ILE A 148 4.81 23.07 -7.99
CA ILE A 148 6.11 23.26 -7.32
C ILE A 148 7.09 24.01 -8.23
N SER A 149 6.96 23.91 -9.57
CA SER A 149 7.85 24.57 -10.54
C SER A 149 7.85 26.09 -10.44
N LYS A 150 6.86 26.69 -9.80
CA LYS A 150 6.80 28.12 -9.48
C LYS A 150 7.91 28.56 -8.50
N MET A 151 8.53 27.61 -7.79
CA MET A 151 9.64 27.87 -6.90
C MET A 151 10.90 28.27 -7.69
N SER A 152 11.29 29.53 -7.62
CA SER A 152 12.43 30.06 -8.36
C SER A 152 13.79 29.72 -7.73
N GLN A 153 13.85 29.46 -6.43
CA GLN A 153 15.08 29.11 -5.72
C GLN A 153 15.42 27.63 -5.97
N LYS A 154 16.53 27.37 -6.67
CA LYS A 154 16.87 26.05 -7.21
C LYS A 154 17.11 24.97 -6.17
N THR A 155 17.76 25.29 -5.05
CA THR A 155 18.01 24.29 -3.99
C THR A 155 16.70 23.91 -3.34
N LEU A 156 15.86 24.89 -3.05
CA LEU A 156 14.55 24.67 -2.45
C LEU A 156 13.62 23.87 -3.38
N PHE A 157 13.61 24.22 -4.68
CA PHE A 157 12.89 23.43 -5.68
C PHE A 157 13.31 21.94 -5.69
N ARG A 158 14.64 21.69 -5.65
CA ARG A 158 15.17 20.31 -5.62
C ARG A 158 14.79 19.59 -4.32
N ALA A 159 14.82 20.26 -3.18
CA ALA A 159 14.44 19.68 -1.90
C ALA A 159 12.92 19.36 -1.87
N MET A 160 12.07 20.26 -2.35
CA MET A 160 10.61 20.07 -2.43
C MET A 160 10.21 18.92 -3.37
N THR A 161 10.99 18.68 -4.45
CA THR A 161 10.69 17.61 -5.42
C THR A 161 11.35 16.28 -5.06
N HIS A 162 12.28 16.24 -4.12
CA HIS A 162 13.11 15.08 -3.83
C HIS A 162 12.31 13.81 -3.54
N LEU A 163 11.35 13.84 -2.62
CA LEU A 163 10.56 12.66 -2.26
C LEU A 163 9.59 12.20 -3.36
N PHE A 164 9.25 13.06 -4.31
CA PHE A 164 8.41 12.65 -5.44
C PHE A 164 9.19 11.76 -6.42
N MET A 165 10.53 11.87 -6.47
CA MET A 165 11.40 11.03 -7.30
C MET A 165 11.46 9.58 -6.80
N GLY A 166 11.20 9.32 -5.52
CA GLY A 166 11.11 7.98 -4.91
C GLY A 166 9.81 7.22 -5.24
N GLY A 167 8.98 7.78 -6.12
CA GLY A 167 7.72 7.16 -6.51
C GLY A 167 6.64 7.25 -5.42
N GLY A 168 5.70 6.31 -5.46
CA GLY A 168 4.55 6.23 -4.53
C GLY A 168 3.22 6.04 -5.28
N LYS A 169 2.26 5.43 -4.62
CA LYS A 169 0.92 5.12 -5.20
C LYS A 169 0.02 6.36 -5.34
N ARG A 170 0.41 7.49 -4.77
CA ARG A 170 -0.37 8.76 -4.76
C ARG A 170 -1.82 8.59 -4.30
N LEU A 171 -2.08 7.64 -3.41
CA LEU A 171 -3.44 7.31 -2.98
C LEU A 171 -4.20 8.54 -2.44
N ARG A 172 -3.56 9.36 -1.60
CA ARG A 172 -4.19 10.55 -1.02
C ARG A 172 -4.49 11.61 -2.07
N ALA A 173 -3.62 11.74 -3.07
CA ALA A 173 -3.80 12.67 -4.17
C ALA A 173 -4.95 12.28 -5.12
N ILE A 174 -5.16 10.98 -5.31
CA ILE A 174 -6.17 10.46 -6.25
C ILE A 174 -7.52 10.29 -5.57
N LEU A 175 -7.54 10.03 -4.25
CA LEU A 175 -8.76 9.73 -3.49
C LEU A 175 -9.88 10.77 -3.66
N PRO A 176 -9.65 12.10 -3.64
CA PRO A 176 -10.71 13.07 -3.91
C PRO A 176 -11.37 12.87 -5.28
N ARG A 177 -10.58 12.50 -6.30
CA ARG A 177 -11.07 12.23 -7.65
C ARG A 177 -11.94 10.97 -7.68
N LEU A 178 -11.51 9.87 -7.06
CA LEU A 178 -12.28 8.62 -6.97
C LEU A 178 -13.62 8.84 -6.25
N VAL A 179 -13.62 9.60 -5.17
CA VAL A 179 -14.86 9.98 -4.47
C VAL A 179 -15.77 10.80 -5.39
N GLY A 180 -15.20 11.74 -6.15
CA GLY A 180 -15.95 12.52 -7.14
C GLY A 180 -16.60 11.66 -8.22
N GLU A 181 -15.92 10.64 -8.69
CA GLU A 181 -16.41 9.69 -9.68
C GLU A 181 -17.50 8.79 -9.12
N ALA A 182 -17.30 8.25 -7.91
CA ALA A 182 -18.29 7.44 -7.23
C ALA A 182 -19.62 8.18 -7.00
N ILE A 183 -19.56 9.48 -6.69
CA ILE A 183 -20.73 10.35 -6.51
C ILE A 183 -21.33 10.81 -7.86
N GLY A 184 -20.54 10.73 -8.95
CA GLY A 184 -20.96 11.19 -10.29
C GLY A 184 -20.75 12.68 -10.52
N GLY A 185 -19.94 13.38 -9.71
CA GLY A 185 -19.67 14.83 -9.79
C GLY A 185 -18.20 15.20 -10.05
N ALA A 186 -17.37 14.27 -10.51
CA ALA A 186 -15.96 14.50 -10.75
C ALA A 186 -15.68 15.56 -11.82
N ASN A 187 -14.69 16.42 -11.56
CA ASN A 187 -14.19 17.44 -12.47
C ASN A 187 -12.66 17.62 -12.30
N ASN A 188 -12.03 18.46 -13.11
CA ASN A 188 -10.58 18.67 -13.05
C ASN A 188 -10.10 19.28 -11.73
N GLY A 189 -10.94 20.07 -11.05
CA GLY A 189 -10.62 20.63 -9.75
C GLY A 189 -10.28 19.59 -8.68
N HIS A 190 -10.72 18.31 -8.86
CA HIS A 190 -10.34 17.22 -7.97
C HIS A 190 -8.85 16.85 -8.10
N TYR A 191 -8.24 17.03 -9.26
CA TYR A 191 -6.79 16.83 -9.43
C TYR A 191 -6.00 17.93 -8.72
N THR A 192 -6.42 19.20 -8.86
CA THR A 192 -5.81 20.31 -8.12
C THR A 192 -5.96 20.14 -6.60
N LEU A 193 -7.15 19.71 -6.16
CA LEU A 193 -7.41 19.40 -4.76
C LEU A 193 -6.52 18.26 -4.25
N GLY A 194 -6.41 17.19 -5.02
CA GLY A 194 -5.55 16.04 -4.72
C GLY A 194 -4.06 16.42 -4.69
N ALA A 195 -3.60 17.22 -5.66
CA ALA A 195 -2.25 17.75 -5.70
C ALA A 195 -1.94 18.61 -4.46
N SER A 196 -2.87 19.49 -4.04
CA SER A 196 -2.75 20.27 -2.82
C SER A 196 -2.54 19.38 -1.59
N ILE A 197 -3.39 18.37 -1.41
CA ILE A 197 -3.31 17.46 -0.26
C ILE A 197 -2.00 16.64 -0.30
N GLU A 198 -1.56 16.17 -1.46
CA GLU A 198 -0.32 15.41 -1.59
C GLU A 198 0.93 16.27 -1.33
N ILE A 199 0.96 17.52 -1.78
CA ILE A 199 2.03 18.47 -1.48
C ILE A 199 2.10 18.69 0.05
N ILE A 200 0.94 18.92 0.69
CA ILE A 200 0.86 19.06 2.15
C ILE A 200 1.24 17.76 2.86
N HIS A 201 0.87 16.60 2.33
CA HIS A 201 1.32 15.31 2.87
C HIS A 201 2.84 15.16 2.80
N ASN A 202 3.47 15.51 1.68
CA ASN A 202 4.94 15.43 1.59
C ASN A 202 5.63 16.45 2.51
N PHE A 203 5.04 17.63 2.76
CA PHE A 203 5.51 18.53 3.83
C PHE A 203 5.55 17.80 5.18
N THR A 204 4.44 17.10 5.56
CA THR A 204 4.42 16.39 6.84
C THR A 204 5.45 15.27 6.90
N LEU A 205 5.70 14.55 5.80
CA LEU A 205 6.74 13.51 5.74
C LEU A 205 8.15 14.09 5.92
N ILE A 206 8.46 15.23 5.28
CA ILE A 206 9.78 15.87 5.44
C ILE A 206 10.04 16.27 6.88
N HIS A 207 9.04 16.85 7.57
CA HIS A 207 9.18 17.24 8.97
C HIS A 207 9.21 16.04 9.91
N ASP A 208 8.43 15.01 9.61
CA ASP A 208 8.39 13.73 10.34
C ASP A 208 9.78 13.06 10.31
N ASP A 209 10.39 12.94 9.11
CA ASP A 209 11.74 12.39 8.95
C ASP A 209 12.80 13.13 9.77
N ILE A 210 12.68 14.46 9.95
CA ILE A 210 13.57 15.23 10.81
C ILE A 210 13.32 14.92 12.28
N ILE A 211 12.06 14.83 12.69
CA ILE A 211 11.66 14.54 14.09
C ILE A 211 12.13 13.16 14.49
N ASP A 212 11.87 12.15 13.65
CA ASP A 212 12.15 10.74 13.90
C ASP A 212 13.62 10.37 13.58
N GLN A 213 14.39 11.31 13.00
CA GLN A 213 15.76 11.10 12.52
C GLN A 213 15.86 9.93 11.52
N ASP A 214 14.82 9.73 10.71
CA ASP A 214 14.76 8.68 9.70
C ASP A 214 15.68 9.00 8.52
N PRO A 215 16.72 8.19 8.24
CA PRO A 215 17.70 8.53 7.20
C PRO A 215 17.20 8.26 5.78
N ILE A 216 16.18 7.39 5.62
CA ILE A 216 15.72 6.91 4.31
C ILE A 216 14.20 7.00 4.22
N ARG A 217 13.69 7.54 3.09
CA ARG A 217 12.27 7.58 2.76
C ARG A 217 12.03 7.12 1.32
N ARG A 218 11.18 6.11 1.10
CA ARG A 218 10.87 5.57 -0.24
C ARG A 218 12.11 5.14 -1.03
N GLY A 219 13.11 4.55 -0.34
CA GLY A 219 14.36 4.09 -0.96
C GLY A 219 15.34 5.20 -1.34
N LEU A 220 15.06 6.45 -1.00
CA LEU A 220 15.95 7.60 -1.15
C LEU A 220 16.39 8.11 0.21
N ASP A 221 17.53 8.82 0.26
CA ASP A 221 17.91 9.60 1.44
C ASP A 221 16.76 10.55 1.81
N ALA A 222 16.41 10.65 3.10
CA ALA A 222 15.46 11.65 3.56
C ALA A 222 15.96 13.07 3.23
N VAL A 223 15.06 14.05 3.11
CA VAL A 223 15.44 15.39 2.62
C VAL A 223 16.50 16.05 3.50
N HIS A 224 16.41 15.86 4.82
CA HIS A 224 17.41 16.40 5.75
C HIS A 224 18.79 15.73 5.63
N VAL A 225 18.86 14.50 5.16
CA VAL A 225 20.10 13.78 4.85
C VAL A 225 20.64 14.18 3.48
N ALA A 226 19.78 14.26 2.46
CA ALA A 226 20.17 14.62 1.09
C ALA A 226 20.61 16.09 0.95
N PHE A 227 20.13 16.96 1.82
CA PHE A 227 20.47 18.39 1.84
C PHE A 227 21.04 18.80 3.21
N ASP A 228 20.19 19.27 4.11
CA ASP A 228 20.43 19.60 5.52
C ASP A 228 19.07 19.89 6.21
N ASP A 229 19.06 19.91 7.56
CA ASP A 229 17.85 20.15 8.35
C ASP A 229 17.20 21.50 8.01
N ALA A 230 17.98 22.56 7.87
CA ALA A 230 17.45 23.89 7.59
C ALA A 230 16.78 23.97 6.22
N THR A 231 17.39 23.31 5.20
CA THR A 231 16.82 23.21 3.84
C THR A 231 15.55 22.35 3.86
N ALA A 232 15.53 21.26 4.61
CA ALA A 232 14.37 20.37 4.74
C ALA A 232 13.19 21.09 5.42
N ILE A 233 13.43 21.82 6.52
CA ILE A 233 12.41 22.64 7.19
C ILE A 233 11.83 23.69 6.21
N ASN A 234 12.70 24.43 5.53
CA ASN A 234 12.26 25.43 4.54
C ASN A 234 11.47 24.81 3.38
N ALA A 235 11.85 23.61 2.94
CA ALA A 235 11.12 22.89 1.89
C ALA A 235 9.71 22.52 2.35
N GLY A 236 9.57 22.00 3.56
CA GLY A 236 8.26 21.69 4.15
C GLY A 236 7.38 22.94 4.28
N ASP A 237 7.91 24.03 4.84
CA ASP A 237 7.17 25.30 5.01
C ASP A 237 6.69 25.86 3.66
N ALA A 238 7.57 25.82 2.63
CA ALA A 238 7.21 26.25 1.29
C ALA A 238 6.12 25.35 0.68
N MET A 239 6.19 24.04 0.88
CA MET A 239 5.19 23.09 0.37
C MET A 239 3.83 23.31 1.04
N LEU A 240 3.79 23.57 2.33
CA LEU A 240 2.54 23.93 3.03
C LEU A 240 1.90 25.17 2.40
N ALA A 241 2.69 26.21 2.09
CA ALA A 241 2.20 27.42 1.44
C ALA A 241 1.69 27.15 0.02
N VAL A 242 2.47 26.41 -0.80
CA VAL A 242 2.09 26.04 -2.18
C VAL A 242 0.80 25.22 -2.19
N GLY A 243 0.59 24.30 -1.24
CA GLY A 243 -0.63 23.54 -1.14
C GLY A 243 -1.89 24.40 -1.04
N PHE A 244 -1.87 25.50 -0.32
CA PHE A 244 -2.99 26.46 -0.27
C PHE A 244 -3.05 27.39 -1.48
N GLU A 245 -1.89 27.81 -1.99
CA GLU A 245 -1.79 28.72 -3.15
C GLU A 245 -2.45 28.11 -4.38
N ILE A 246 -2.19 26.84 -4.70
CA ILE A 246 -2.74 26.19 -5.91
C ILE A 246 -4.26 26.07 -5.88
N LEU A 247 -4.87 25.91 -4.70
CA LEU A 247 -6.33 25.90 -4.56
C LEU A 247 -6.92 27.27 -4.91
N ALA A 248 -6.29 28.34 -4.43
CA ALA A 248 -6.76 29.69 -4.63
C ALA A 248 -6.61 30.17 -6.10
N GLU A 249 -5.60 29.65 -6.82
CA GLU A 249 -5.33 30.00 -8.20
C GLU A 249 -6.08 29.12 -9.22
N SER A 250 -6.62 27.97 -8.77
CA SER A 250 -7.31 27.02 -9.65
C SER A 250 -8.55 27.63 -10.31
N ARG A 251 -8.66 27.44 -11.61
CA ARG A 251 -9.85 27.83 -12.39
C ARG A 251 -10.92 26.72 -12.39
N ASP A 252 -10.54 25.51 -12.04
CA ASP A 252 -11.41 24.34 -12.04
C ASP A 252 -12.11 24.13 -10.69
N ILE A 253 -11.70 24.88 -9.64
CA ILE A 253 -12.36 24.91 -8.34
C ILE A 253 -13.32 26.12 -8.28
N PRO A 254 -14.65 25.88 -8.19
CA PRO A 254 -15.59 26.99 -8.04
C PRO A 254 -15.34 27.79 -6.77
N GLN A 255 -15.33 29.10 -6.88
CA GLN A 255 -15.04 30.04 -5.78
C GLN A 255 -15.93 29.84 -4.55
N GLU A 256 -17.16 29.36 -4.74
CA GLU A 256 -18.12 29.09 -3.66
C GLU A 256 -17.69 27.97 -2.72
N TYR A 257 -16.86 27.00 -3.19
CA TYR A 257 -16.37 25.90 -2.37
C TYR A 257 -15.01 26.17 -1.74
N LEU A 258 -14.24 27.14 -2.26
CA LEU A 258 -12.86 27.39 -1.84
C LEU A 258 -12.73 27.59 -0.33
N GLY A 259 -13.63 28.35 0.29
CA GLY A 259 -13.62 28.56 1.74
C GLY A 259 -13.77 27.26 2.53
N GLN A 260 -14.65 26.35 2.09
CA GLN A 260 -14.87 25.06 2.76
C GLN A 260 -13.65 24.13 2.58
N LEU A 261 -13.05 24.10 1.39
CA LEU A 261 -11.86 23.29 1.11
C LEU A 261 -10.67 23.76 1.95
N ILE A 262 -10.40 25.06 1.98
CA ILE A 262 -9.32 25.65 2.80
C ILE A 262 -9.53 25.35 4.28
N THR A 263 -10.75 25.50 4.78
CA THR A 263 -11.06 25.20 6.19
C THR A 263 -10.82 23.73 6.50
N SER A 264 -11.31 22.80 5.65
CA SER A 264 -11.13 21.36 5.84
C SER A 264 -9.64 20.95 5.83
N ILE A 265 -8.85 21.52 4.91
CA ILE A 265 -7.41 21.25 4.82
C ILE A 265 -6.67 21.86 6.02
N GLY A 266 -7.02 23.06 6.45
CA GLY A 266 -6.44 23.68 7.65
C GLY A 266 -6.74 22.88 8.92
N GLU A 267 -7.97 22.35 9.07
CA GLU A 267 -8.34 21.44 10.16
C GLU A 267 -7.53 20.13 10.09
N MET A 268 -7.35 19.58 8.92
CA MET A 268 -6.52 18.40 8.69
C MET A 268 -5.08 18.62 9.16
N VAL A 269 -4.42 19.69 8.72
CA VAL A 269 -3.05 20.00 9.12
C VAL A 269 -2.94 20.13 10.64
N ARG A 270 -3.90 20.80 11.27
CA ARG A 270 -3.93 20.93 12.74
C ARG A 270 -4.13 19.58 13.44
N LYS A 271 -5.00 18.68 12.91
CA LYS A 271 -5.20 17.34 13.45
C LYS A 271 -3.93 16.49 13.31
N VAL A 272 -3.27 16.54 12.15
CA VAL A 272 -2.01 15.82 11.89
C VAL A 272 -0.91 16.27 12.84
N ALA A 273 -0.73 17.59 13.02
CA ALA A 273 0.26 18.11 13.95
C ALA A 273 -0.03 17.71 15.42
N ALA A 274 -1.31 17.68 15.83
CA ALA A 274 -1.69 17.22 17.16
C ALA A 274 -1.43 15.71 17.34
N GLY A 275 -1.76 14.89 16.33
CA GLY A 275 -1.51 13.45 16.36
C GLY A 275 -0.01 13.14 16.39
N GLN A 276 0.81 13.86 15.62
CA GLN A 276 2.28 13.71 15.66
C GLN A 276 2.83 14.11 17.04
N GLN A 277 2.31 15.14 17.66
CA GLN A 277 2.72 15.52 19.00
C GLN A 277 2.34 14.47 20.06
N GLU A 278 1.15 13.86 19.96
CA GLU A 278 0.75 12.76 20.82
C GLU A 278 1.66 11.52 20.62
N ASP A 279 2.04 11.21 19.38
CA ASP A 279 2.95 10.10 19.06
C ASP A 279 4.32 10.28 19.71
N ILE A 280 4.93 11.47 19.59
CA ILE A 280 6.17 11.84 20.29
C ILE A 280 6.04 11.69 21.81
N GLU A 281 4.91 12.12 22.38
CA GLU A 281 4.68 12.00 23.82
C GLU A 281 4.58 10.53 24.27
N PHE A 282 4.05 9.64 23.42
CA PHE A 282 3.91 8.23 23.72
C PHE A 282 5.26 7.52 23.88
N GLU A 283 6.32 7.95 23.18
CA GLU A 283 7.67 7.38 23.31
C GLU A 283 8.23 7.42 24.75
N THR A 284 7.82 8.43 25.51
CA THR A 284 8.27 8.62 26.90
C THR A 284 7.32 8.07 27.95
N ARG A 285 6.13 7.61 27.54
CA ARG A 285 5.07 7.15 28.43
C ARG A 285 5.19 5.65 28.69
N LYS A 286 4.99 5.24 29.94
CA LYS A 286 4.97 3.84 30.33
C LYS A 286 3.66 3.11 29.96
N GLU A 287 2.57 3.86 29.90
CA GLU A 287 1.25 3.35 29.63
C GLU A 287 0.53 4.27 28.64
N VAL A 288 -0.05 3.67 27.63
CA VAL A 288 -0.94 4.27 26.66
C VAL A 288 -2.20 3.42 26.59
N SER A 289 -3.37 4.03 26.58
CA SER A 289 -4.63 3.31 26.40
C SER A 289 -4.93 3.12 24.91
N GLU A 290 -5.77 2.14 24.59
CA GLU A 290 -6.28 1.96 23.23
C GLU A 290 -6.96 3.21 22.69
N ASP A 291 -7.82 3.85 23.49
CA ASP A 291 -8.53 5.08 23.08
C ASP A 291 -7.56 6.22 22.76
N GLU A 292 -6.44 6.33 23.48
CA GLU A 292 -5.41 7.33 23.19
C GLU A 292 -4.69 7.00 21.87
N TYR A 293 -4.34 5.74 21.66
CA TYR A 293 -3.72 5.30 20.42
C TYR A 293 -4.64 5.53 19.20
N ILE A 294 -5.91 5.12 19.28
CA ILE A 294 -6.89 5.33 18.20
C ILE A 294 -7.07 6.84 17.93
N ARG A 295 -7.12 7.68 18.95
CA ARG A 295 -7.20 9.13 18.78
C ARG A 295 -5.94 9.68 18.10
N MET A 296 -4.75 9.23 18.49
CA MET A 296 -3.49 9.65 17.90
C MET A 296 -3.44 9.29 16.42
N ILE A 297 -3.72 8.03 16.01
CA ILE A 297 -3.72 7.64 14.59
C ILE A 297 -4.87 8.27 13.80
N ALA A 298 -6.00 8.58 14.45
CA ALA A 298 -7.07 9.35 13.83
C ALA A 298 -6.57 10.75 13.43
N GLY A 299 -5.76 11.39 14.27
CA GLY A 299 -5.12 12.67 13.96
C GLY A 299 -3.98 12.53 12.95
N LYS A 300 -2.95 11.73 13.26
CA LYS A 300 -1.70 11.62 12.50
C LYS A 300 -1.94 11.09 11.07
N THR A 301 -2.78 10.07 10.92
CA THR A 301 -2.97 9.35 9.64
C THR A 301 -4.36 9.54 9.05
N SER A 302 -5.42 9.27 9.81
CA SER A 302 -6.77 9.17 9.26
C SER A 302 -7.37 10.52 8.86
N ALA A 303 -6.97 11.61 9.50
CA ALA A 303 -7.45 12.96 9.18
C ALA A 303 -7.22 13.35 7.71
N MET A 304 -6.16 12.84 7.08
CA MET A 304 -5.91 13.07 5.66
C MET A 304 -6.92 12.30 4.77
N PHE A 305 -7.20 11.05 5.09
CA PHE A 305 -8.19 10.25 4.37
C PHE A 305 -9.61 10.83 4.54
N GLU A 306 -9.97 11.21 5.76
CA GLU A 306 -11.22 11.93 6.07
C GLU A 306 -11.35 13.18 5.20
N THR A 307 -10.27 13.97 5.11
CA THR A 307 -10.28 15.23 4.36
C THR A 307 -10.35 14.98 2.85
N CYS A 308 -9.61 14.02 2.32
CA CYS A 308 -9.69 13.63 0.91
C CYS A 308 -11.13 13.28 0.51
N ALA A 309 -11.79 12.44 1.28
CA ALA A 309 -13.13 11.98 1.00
C ALA A 309 -14.18 13.10 1.18
N ARG A 310 -14.11 13.84 2.27
CA ARG A 310 -14.98 14.99 2.55
C ARG A 310 -14.89 16.05 1.46
N THR A 311 -13.67 16.47 1.11
CA THR A 311 -13.47 17.56 0.17
C THR A 311 -13.76 17.14 -1.28
N GLY A 312 -13.51 15.87 -1.63
CA GLY A 312 -13.95 15.28 -2.89
C GLY A 312 -15.47 15.34 -3.03
N ALA A 313 -16.21 14.96 -2.00
CA ALA A 313 -17.68 15.03 -1.98
C ALA A 313 -18.19 16.48 -2.06
N ILE A 314 -17.58 17.42 -1.31
CA ILE A 314 -17.94 18.85 -1.39
C ILE A 314 -17.77 19.38 -2.82
N LEU A 315 -16.63 19.11 -3.45
CA LEU A 315 -16.33 19.57 -4.81
C LEU A 315 -17.23 18.92 -5.87
N SER A 316 -17.76 17.73 -5.57
CA SER A 316 -18.77 17.03 -6.39
C SER A 316 -20.19 17.55 -6.19
N LYS A 317 -20.39 18.57 -5.37
CA LYS A 317 -21.71 19.16 -5.07
C LYS A 317 -22.67 18.17 -4.37
N ALA A 318 -22.13 17.23 -3.60
CA ALA A 318 -22.91 16.31 -2.80
C ALA A 318 -23.72 17.04 -1.73
N ASP A 319 -24.82 16.46 -1.32
CA ASP A 319 -25.58 16.95 -0.17
C ASP A 319 -24.83 16.74 1.14
N SER A 320 -25.34 17.35 2.23
CA SER A 320 -24.66 17.34 3.53
C SER A 320 -24.53 15.94 4.14
N ASP A 321 -25.46 15.04 3.86
CA ASP A 321 -25.47 13.70 4.42
C ASP A 321 -24.43 12.84 3.68
N THR A 322 -24.36 12.93 2.35
CA THR A 322 -23.33 12.30 1.53
C THR A 322 -21.93 12.80 1.92
N VAL A 323 -21.74 14.11 2.11
CA VAL A 323 -20.46 14.67 2.58
C VAL A 323 -20.06 14.10 3.94
N LYS A 324 -21.02 13.96 4.87
CA LYS A 324 -20.78 13.39 6.18
C LYS A 324 -20.43 11.90 6.10
N ASN A 325 -21.17 11.11 5.31
CA ASN A 325 -20.90 9.69 5.12
C ASN A 325 -19.53 9.45 4.49
N MET A 326 -19.15 10.24 3.48
CA MET A 326 -17.82 10.17 2.88
C MET A 326 -16.70 10.55 3.86
N ALA A 327 -16.93 11.55 4.71
CA ALA A 327 -15.97 11.90 5.77
C ALA A 327 -15.78 10.75 6.77
N GLU A 328 -16.87 10.10 7.21
CA GLU A 328 -16.84 8.96 8.11
C GLU A 328 -16.19 7.74 7.47
N TRP A 329 -16.51 7.47 6.19
CA TRP A 329 -15.83 6.47 5.38
C TRP A 329 -14.32 6.70 5.34
N GLY A 330 -13.89 7.92 4.98
CA GLY A 330 -12.48 8.28 4.90
C GLY A 330 -11.75 8.15 6.24
N LEU A 331 -12.39 8.55 7.34
CA LEU A 331 -11.86 8.40 8.69
C LEU A 331 -11.58 6.92 9.02
N ASN A 332 -12.59 6.06 8.81
CA ASN A 332 -12.46 4.63 9.11
C ASN A 332 -11.53 3.89 8.15
N LEU A 333 -11.47 4.29 6.87
CA LEU A 333 -10.45 3.83 5.92
C LEU A 333 -9.04 4.13 6.43
N GLY A 334 -8.80 5.35 6.92
CA GLY A 334 -7.50 5.76 7.46
C GLY A 334 -7.13 5.02 8.75
N LEU A 335 -8.08 4.76 9.65
CA LEU A 335 -7.87 3.94 10.86
C LEU A 335 -7.51 2.50 10.49
N CYS A 336 -8.29 1.88 9.60
CA CYS A 336 -7.99 0.54 9.10
C CYS A 336 -6.61 0.50 8.43
N PHE A 337 -6.27 1.49 7.60
CA PHE A 337 -4.99 1.59 6.92
C PHE A 337 -3.82 1.61 7.92
N GLN A 338 -3.87 2.43 8.97
CA GLN A 338 -2.81 2.49 9.96
C GLN A 338 -2.69 1.21 10.78
N LEU A 339 -3.81 0.63 11.22
CA LEU A 339 -3.80 -0.65 11.93
C LEU A 339 -3.23 -1.78 11.08
N MET A 340 -3.50 -1.77 9.77
CA MET A 340 -2.91 -2.73 8.84
C MET A 340 -1.42 -2.48 8.60
N ASP A 341 -0.98 -1.22 8.58
CA ASP A 341 0.44 -0.86 8.47
C ASP A 341 1.23 -1.39 9.66
N ASP A 342 0.72 -1.20 10.88
CA ASP A 342 1.31 -1.74 12.11
C ASP A 342 1.33 -3.30 12.11
N LEU A 343 0.28 -3.94 11.58
CA LEU A 343 0.24 -5.38 11.42
C LEU A 343 1.28 -5.90 10.42
N ILE A 344 1.44 -5.19 9.30
CA ILE A 344 2.42 -5.54 8.26
C ILE A 344 3.85 -5.41 8.80
N ASP A 345 4.15 -4.44 9.67
CA ASP A 345 5.47 -4.35 10.32
C ASP A 345 5.80 -5.61 11.13
N ILE A 346 4.81 -6.22 11.79
CA ILE A 346 5.00 -7.43 12.59
C ILE A 346 4.96 -8.71 11.75
N THR A 347 4.02 -8.83 10.80
CA THR A 347 3.73 -10.07 10.08
C THR A 347 4.36 -10.15 8.69
N GLY A 348 4.89 -9.04 8.17
CA GLY A 348 5.49 -8.96 6.84
C GLY A 348 6.88 -9.62 6.79
N ASP A 349 7.27 -10.09 5.62
CA ASP A 349 8.63 -10.59 5.42
C ASP A 349 9.62 -9.43 5.17
N THR A 350 10.87 -9.65 5.57
CA THR A 350 11.94 -8.64 5.48
C THR A 350 12.23 -8.19 4.03
N GLU A 351 12.02 -9.07 3.04
CA GLU A 351 12.26 -8.72 1.63
C GLU A 351 11.19 -7.75 1.11
N THR A 352 9.93 -7.98 1.48
CA THR A 352 8.80 -7.10 1.12
C THR A 352 8.83 -5.77 1.86
N LEU A 353 9.20 -5.78 3.15
CA LEU A 353 9.25 -4.58 3.99
C LEU A 353 10.45 -3.68 3.69
N GLY A 354 11.55 -4.23 3.17
CA GLY A 354 12.82 -3.53 3.04
C GLY A 354 13.50 -3.19 4.37
N LYS A 355 12.95 -3.69 5.49
CA LYS A 355 13.45 -3.58 6.87
C LYS A 355 13.09 -4.87 7.63
N PRO A 356 13.79 -5.22 8.74
CA PRO A 356 13.41 -6.38 9.56
C PRO A 356 11.97 -6.28 10.05
N ALA A 357 11.22 -7.39 10.01
CA ALA A 357 9.90 -7.47 10.61
C ALA A 357 9.98 -7.17 12.11
N GLY A 358 9.02 -6.42 12.65
CA GLY A 358 9.02 -6.02 14.06
C GLY A 358 9.93 -4.83 14.39
N SER A 359 10.28 -4.01 13.41
CA SER A 359 11.10 -2.81 13.65
C SER A 359 10.46 -1.87 14.69
N ASP A 360 9.14 -1.81 14.76
CA ASP A 360 8.39 -1.02 15.75
C ASP A 360 8.60 -1.52 17.18
N ILE A 361 8.91 -2.81 17.38
CA ILE A 361 9.27 -3.37 18.70
C ILE A 361 10.58 -2.73 19.18
N LEU A 362 11.60 -2.70 18.32
CA LEU A 362 12.91 -2.14 18.66
C LEU A 362 12.83 -0.63 18.93
N GLN A 363 12.00 0.08 18.21
CA GLN A 363 11.75 1.51 18.43
C GLN A 363 10.90 1.79 19.68
N GLY A 364 10.25 0.78 20.26
CA GLY A 364 9.36 0.94 21.41
C GLY A 364 8.06 1.66 21.06
N LYS A 365 7.59 1.57 19.81
CA LYS A 365 6.36 2.22 19.38
C LYS A 365 5.14 1.63 20.09
N MET A 366 4.32 2.48 20.66
CA MET A 366 3.06 2.14 21.32
C MET A 366 1.95 1.86 20.31
N THR A 367 2.16 0.85 19.44
CA THR A 367 1.13 0.34 18.52
C THR A 367 0.03 -0.38 19.29
N LEU A 368 -1.12 -0.64 18.66
CA LEU A 368 -2.19 -1.39 19.31
C LEU A 368 -1.76 -2.79 19.73
N ILE A 369 -0.89 -3.43 18.93
CA ILE A 369 -0.30 -4.75 19.24
C ILE A 369 0.52 -4.66 20.53
N ALA A 370 1.40 -3.67 20.62
CA ALA A 370 2.24 -3.45 21.80
C ALA A 370 1.40 -3.10 23.05
N ILE A 371 0.40 -2.23 22.90
CA ILE A 371 -0.52 -1.85 24.01
C ILE A 371 -1.28 -3.06 24.55
N HIS A 372 -1.79 -3.92 23.66
CA HIS A 372 -2.48 -5.15 24.07
C HIS A 372 -1.51 -6.13 24.75
N ALA A 373 -0.32 -6.34 24.17
CA ALA A 373 0.70 -7.22 24.71
C ALA A 373 1.20 -6.78 26.11
N LEU A 374 1.43 -5.49 26.32
CA LEU A 374 1.88 -4.95 27.60
C LEU A 374 0.85 -5.10 28.72
N LYS A 375 -0.45 -5.20 28.38
CA LYS A 375 -1.56 -5.46 29.33
C LYS A 375 -1.88 -6.94 29.50
N SER A 376 -1.35 -7.81 28.64
CA SER A 376 -1.54 -9.26 28.72
C SER A 376 -0.87 -9.87 29.95
N GLU A 377 -1.50 -10.90 30.52
CA GLU A 377 -0.89 -11.74 31.59
C GLU A 377 0.11 -12.76 31.03
N ALA A 378 0.28 -12.83 29.67
CA ALA A 378 1.19 -13.77 29.04
C ALA A 378 2.66 -13.46 29.34
N GLU A 379 3.47 -14.52 29.41
CA GLU A 379 4.92 -14.41 29.59
C GLU A 379 5.57 -14.03 28.24
N LEU A 380 5.74 -12.71 27.98
CA LEU A 380 6.32 -12.14 26.77
C LEU A 380 7.76 -11.71 27.03
N TYR A 381 8.66 -12.69 27.22
CA TYR A 381 10.03 -12.41 27.63
C TYR A 381 10.85 -11.68 26.57
N ASN A 382 10.84 -12.17 25.31
CA ASN A 382 11.63 -11.58 24.23
C ASN A 382 11.05 -10.22 23.81
N PHE A 383 9.73 -10.10 23.72
CA PHE A 383 9.08 -8.81 23.45
C PHE A 383 9.45 -7.77 24.50
N LYS A 384 9.27 -8.05 25.79
CA LYS A 384 9.60 -7.11 26.87
C LYS A 384 11.08 -6.78 26.97
N LYS A 385 11.95 -7.72 26.57
CA LYS A 385 13.42 -7.50 26.52
C LYS A 385 13.82 -6.56 25.41
N LEU A 386 13.15 -6.62 24.24
CA LEU A 386 13.53 -5.86 23.05
C LEU A 386 12.78 -4.52 22.90
N PHE A 387 11.63 -4.38 23.56
CA PHE A 387 10.76 -3.23 23.38
C PHE A 387 11.43 -1.93 23.79
N GLY A 388 11.75 -1.08 22.81
CA GLY A 388 12.41 0.20 23.00
C GLY A 388 13.93 0.17 23.20
N GLU A 389 14.58 -0.99 22.99
CA GLU A 389 16.04 -1.12 23.17
C GLU A 389 16.86 -0.60 21.94
N GLY A 390 16.21 -0.34 20.81
CA GLY A 390 16.83 0.15 19.58
C GLY A 390 17.59 -0.90 18.79
N GLU A 391 18.13 -1.94 19.43
CA GLU A 391 18.93 -3.00 18.81
C GLU A 391 18.51 -4.39 19.32
N GLY A 392 18.61 -5.39 18.45
CA GLY A 392 18.31 -6.79 18.78
C GLY A 392 18.81 -7.74 17.71
N SER A 393 19.01 -9.02 18.05
CA SER A 393 19.31 -10.03 17.03
C SER A 393 18.04 -10.40 16.26
N ASP A 394 18.19 -10.81 15.00
CA ASP A 394 17.06 -11.28 14.17
C ASP A 394 16.33 -12.46 14.84
N GLU A 395 17.07 -13.34 15.56
CA GLU A 395 16.49 -14.47 16.30
C GLU A 395 15.65 -14.01 17.50
N ASP A 396 16.14 -13.06 18.29
CA ASP A 396 15.38 -12.50 19.43
C ASP A 396 14.12 -11.79 18.93
N LEU A 397 14.23 -11.05 17.80
CA LEU A 397 13.12 -10.33 17.19
C LEU A 397 12.06 -11.29 16.65
N ALA A 398 12.45 -12.34 15.93
CA ALA A 398 11.53 -13.39 15.47
C ALA A 398 10.83 -14.12 16.65
N ASN A 399 11.53 -14.29 17.77
CA ASN A 399 10.91 -14.85 18.98
C ASN A 399 9.92 -13.86 19.61
N ALA A 400 10.21 -12.56 19.62
CA ALA A 400 9.30 -11.54 20.12
C ALA A 400 8.03 -11.44 19.26
N VAL A 401 8.16 -11.50 17.93
CA VAL A 401 7.01 -11.55 17.00
C VAL A 401 6.14 -12.77 17.29
N ARG A 402 6.74 -13.95 17.44
CA ARG A 402 5.99 -15.18 17.79
C ARG A 402 5.25 -15.05 19.13
N GLU A 403 5.88 -14.47 20.15
CA GLU A 403 5.22 -14.20 21.44
C GLU A 403 3.99 -13.28 21.27
N LEU A 404 4.07 -12.26 20.41
CA LEU A 404 2.94 -11.38 20.10
C LEU A 404 1.79 -12.10 19.37
N GLU A 405 2.11 -13.01 18.46
CA GLU A 405 1.12 -13.87 17.77
C GLU A 405 0.46 -14.84 18.78
N GLU A 406 1.26 -15.60 19.54
CA GLU A 406 0.76 -16.59 20.51
C GLU A 406 -0.06 -15.96 21.65
N SER A 407 0.21 -14.69 22.01
CA SER A 407 -0.56 -13.96 23.01
C SER A 407 -1.93 -13.48 22.52
N GLY A 408 -2.22 -13.60 21.20
CA GLY A 408 -3.41 -13.07 20.58
C GLY A 408 -3.37 -11.54 20.32
N SER A 409 -2.21 -10.88 20.54
CA SER A 409 -2.10 -9.42 20.37
C SER A 409 -2.18 -9.00 18.90
N VAL A 410 -1.65 -9.83 18.00
CA VAL A 410 -1.74 -9.63 16.55
C VAL A 410 -3.19 -9.80 16.07
N ASP A 411 -3.87 -10.86 16.52
CA ASP A 411 -5.27 -11.12 16.17
C ASP A 411 -6.20 -10.01 16.69
N TYR A 412 -5.96 -9.52 17.91
CA TYR A 412 -6.70 -8.39 18.46
C TYR A 412 -6.61 -7.14 17.56
N ALA A 413 -5.40 -6.78 17.13
CA ALA A 413 -5.20 -5.64 16.24
C ALA A 413 -5.87 -5.86 14.85
N ARG A 414 -5.80 -7.11 14.34
CA ARG A 414 -6.48 -7.50 13.09
C ARG A 414 -8.00 -7.36 13.20
N GLU A 415 -8.60 -7.83 14.30
CA GLU A 415 -10.04 -7.66 14.54
C GLU A 415 -10.45 -6.17 14.59
N ARG A 416 -9.62 -5.31 15.20
CA ARG A 416 -9.88 -3.86 15.24
C ARG A 416 -9.76 -3.22 13.85
N ALA A 417 -8.81 -3.63 13.02
CA ALA A 417 -8.69 -3.19 11.64
C ALA A 417 -9.93 -3.58 10.81
N LEU A 418 -10.38 -4.85 10.93
CA LEU A 418 -11.59 -5.35 10.27
C LEU A 418 -12.86 -4.63 10.76
N HIS A 419 -12.92 -4.26 12.04
CA HIS A 419 -14.03 -3.46 12.58
C HIS A 419 -14.13 -2.10 11.87
N HIS A 420 -13.02 -1.36 11.74
CA HIS A 420 -13.01 -0.08 11.02
C HIS A 420 -13.28 -0.26 9.52
N HIS A 421 -12.79 -1.33 8.90
CA HIS A 421 -13.14 -1.69 7.53
C HIS A 421 -14.67 -1.88 7.37
N SER A 422 -15.30 -2.60 8.30
CA SER A 422 -16.76 -2.83 8.26
C SER A 422 -17.57 -1.52 8.41
N ILE A 423 -17.12 -0.60 9.30
CA ILE A 423 -17.76 0.72 9.42
C ILE A 423 -17.59 1.50 8.13
N ALA A 424 -16.38 1.55 7.56
CA ALA A 424 -16.14 2.22 6.29
C ALA A 424 -17.06 1.66 5.18
N HIS A 425 -17.16 0.34 5.08
CA HIS A 425 -18.05 -0.29 4.08
C HIS A 425 -19.50 0.14 4.26
N SER A 426 -20.01 0.19 5.50
CA SER A 426 -21.38 0.59 5.78
C SER A 426 -21.72 2.04 5.45
N CYS A 427 -20.71 2.91 5.30
CA CYS A 427 -20.90 4.30 4.88
C CYS A 427 -21.18 4.44 3.36
N LEU A 428 -20.96 3.38 2.58
CA LEU A 428 -21.17 3.36 1.12
C LEU A 428 -22.55 2.83 0.72
N ASP A 429 -23.28 2.20 1.64
CA ASP A 429 -24.66 1.71 1.47
C ASP A 429 -25.67 2.88 1.53
#